data_ced72277cd53029e716a2fbd7f7a931a
#
_entry.id   ced72277cd53029e716a2fbd7f7a931a
#
_cell.length_a   1.000
_cell.length_b   1.000
_cell.length_c   1.000
_cell.angle_alpha   90.00
_cell.angle_beta   90.00
_cell.angle_gamma   90.00
#
_symmetry.space_group_name_H-M   'P 1'
#
loop_
_entity.id
_entity.type
_entity.pdbx_description
1 polymer ?
#
loop_
_entity_poly.entity_id
_entity_poly.type
_entity_poly.pdbx_seq_one_letter_code
_entity_poly.pdbx_strand_id
1 'polypeptide(L)'
;TDGVSAAGNMNLMRQMLLVAGMFNDARMQPDVFTARQALRAATIYGAKSALWDYEIGSLEAGKKADFILFDLDHVEWTPFHDPLQALVYSASTAWIAQTWVDGKVLYSDGRVHGVDEKALRAKARLLAAAAVERAGLHDEGVATTTTLYDDGN
;
A
#
# COMPACT_ATOMS: atom_id res chain seq x y z
N THR A 1 7.40 4.21 3.23
CA THR A 1 6.37 3.90 4.24
C THR A 1 6.96 3.74 5.63
N ASP A 2 8.22 3.30 5.76
CA ASP A 2 8.74 2.74 6.99
C ASP A 2 7.95 1.49 7.42
N GLY A 3 8.20 0.94 8.59
CA GLY A 3 7.44 -0.20 9.14
C GLY A 3 6.04 0.18 9.60
N VAL A 4 5.14 -0.80 9.68
CA VAL A 4 3.74 -0.59 10.13
C VAL A 4 3.68 0.03 11.51
N SER A 5 4.60 -0.33 12.40
CA SER A 5 4.70 0.21 13.77
C SER A 5 5.01 1.72 13.80
N ALA A 6 5.70 2.24 12.79
CA ALA A 6 6.05 3.66 12.71
C ALA A 6 5.04 4.47 11.89
N ALA A 7 4.67 3.99 10.70
CA ALA A 7 3.85 4.72 9.74
C ALA A 7 2.35 4.35 9.76
N GLY A 8 1.97 3.30 10.48
CA GLY A 8 0.60 2.85 10.60
C GLY A 8 0.03 2.10 9.38
N ASN A 9 0.70 2.14 8.23
CA ASN A 9 0.27 1.41 7.03
C ASN A 9 1.41 1.18 6.03
N MET A 10 1.21 0.20 5.12
CA MET A 10 2.14 -0.14 4.04
C MET A 10 1.62 0.25 2.65
N ASN A 11 0.61 1.13 2.58
CA ASN A 11 0.01 1.53 1.31
C ASN A 11 0.88 2.58 0.61
N LEU A 12 1.65 2.14 -0.39
CA LEU A 12 2.57 2.99 -1.12
C LEU A 12 1.85 4.02 -2.02
N MET A 13 0.65 3.71 -2.53
CA MET A 13 -0.16 4.68 -3.28
C MET A 13 -0.55 5.87 -2.39
N ARG A 14 -0.94 5.59 -1.14
CA ARG A 14 -1.22 6.64 -0.16
C ARG A 14 0.02 7.50 0.13
N GLN A 15 1.22 6.91 0.18
CA GLN A 15 2.45 7.66 0.35
C GLN A 15 2.75 8.57 -0.86
N MET A 16 2.51 8.09 -2.08
CA MET A 16 2.65 8.91 -3.28
C MET A 16 1.72 10.14 -3.23
N LEU A 17 0.45 9.95 -2.84
CA LEU A 17 -0.50 11.05 -2.66
C LEU A 17 -0.04 12.05 -1.60
N LEU A 18 0.43 11.58 -0.45
CA LEU A 18 0.91 12.45 0.63
C LEU A 18 2.11 13.30 0.18
N VAL A 19 3.05 12.70 -0.53
CA VAL A 19 4.24 13.43 -1.00
C VAL A 19 3.91 14.39 -2.15
N ALA A 20 3.14 13.95 -3.14
CA ALA A 20 2.81 14.79 -4.29
C ALA A 20 1.70 15.82 -4.00
N GLY A 21 0.84 15.59 -3.01
CA GLY A 21 -0.24 16.50 -2.60
C GLY A 21 0.18 17.35 -1.41
N MET A 22 0.13 16.79 -0.21
CA MET A 22 0.31 17.56 1.04
C MET A 22 1.66 18.27 1.15
N PHE A 23 2.73 17.67 0.64
CA PHE A 23 4.05 18.28 0.66
C PHE A 23 4.11 19.53 -0.24
N ASN A 24 3.46 19.47 -1.41
CA ASN A 24 3.35 20.63 -2.31
C ASN A 24 2.47 21.72 -1.70
N ASP A 25 1.33 21.35 -1.10
CA ASP A 25 0.43 22.29 -0.43
C ASP A 25 1.13 23.02 0.73
N ALA A 26 1.83 22.28 1.58
CA ALA A 26 2.58 22.86 2.69
C ALA A 26 3.66 23.86 2.25
N ARG A 27 4.14 23.76 1.01
CA ARG A 27 5.11 24.67 0.41
C ARG A 27 4.48 25.74 -0.47
N MET A 28 3.16 25.68 -0.69
CA MET A 28 2.42 26.53 -1.63
C MET A 28 3.07 26.53 -3.05
N GLN A 29 3.60 25.39 -3.47
CA GLN A 29 4.28 25.17 -4.76
C GLN A 29 3.80 23.86 -5.36
N PRO A 30 2.99 23.86 -6.42
CA PRO A 30 2.31 22.66 -6.93
C PRO A 30 3.23 21.68 -7.68
N ASP A 31 4.43 22.10 -8.01
CA ASP A 31 5.37 21.39 -8.88
C ASP A 31 6.69 20.95 -8.20
N VAL A 32 6.81 21.13 -6.88
CA VAL A 32 8.01 20.70 -6.14
C VAL A 32 8.19 19.18 -6.23
N PHE A 33 7.09 18.45 -6.14
CA PHE A 33 7.10 16.98 -6.26
C PHE A 33 5.94 16.51 -7.13
N THR A 34 6.22 16.22 -8.37
CA THR A 34 5.20 15.85 -9.37
C THR A 34 4.74 14.40 -9.21
N ALA A 35 3.57 14.05 -9.77
CA ALA A 35 3.07 12.67 -9.82
C ALA A 35 4.11 11.71 -10.44
N ARG A 36 4.82 12.15 -11.48
CA ARG A 36 5.91 11.38 -12.11
C ARG A 36 7.06 11.09 -11.15
N GLN A 37 7.46 12.08 -10.36
CA GLN A 37 8.52 11.89 -9.36
C GLN A 37 8.06 10.97 -8.23
N ALA A 38 6.79 11.08 -7.81
CA ALA A 38 6.19 10.19 -6.82
C ALA A 38 6.19 8.72 -7.28
N LEU A 39 5.75 8.45 -8.51
CA LEU A 39 5.81 7.11 -9.08
C LEU A 39 7.25 6.59 -9.21
N ARG A 40 8.18 7.42 -9.68
CA ARG A 40 9.59 7.02 -9.78
C ARG A 40 10.21 6.75 -8.41
N ALA A 41 9.86 7.51 -7.38
CA ALA A 41 10.29 7.27 -6.01
C ALA A 41 9.76 5.95 -5.47
N ALA A 42 8.51 5.63 -5.78
CA ALA A 42 7.85 4.38 -5.38
C ALA A 42 8.34 3.13 -6.17
N THR A 43 9.07 3.31 -7.26
CA THR A 43 9.52 2.24 -8.15
C THR A 43 11.04 2.24 -8.31
N ILE A 44 11.55 2.81 -9.40
CA ILE A 44 12.97 2.71 -9.77
C ILE A 44 13.92 3.38 -8.76
N TYR A 45 13.52 4.49 -8.12
CA TYR A 45 14.38 5.13 -7.12
C TYR A 45 14.37 4.35 -5.80
N GLY A 46 13.25 3.72 -5.45
CA GLY A 46 13.19 2.77 -4.35
C GLY A 46 14.11 1.57 -4.58
N ALA A 47 14.08 0.99 -5.78
CA ALA A 47 14.97 -0.10 -6.17
C ALA A 47 16.45 0.31 -6.12
N LYS A 48 16.80 1.51 -6.59
CA LYS A 48 18.15 2.08 -6.49
C LYS A 48 18.61 2.24 -5.05
N SER A 49 17.74 2.72 -4.18
CA SER A 49 18.05 2.89 -2.75
C SER A 49 18.36 1.54 -2.07
N ALA A 50 17.76 0.46 -2.57
CA ALA A 50 18.00 -0.91 -2.12
C ALA A 50 19.16 -1.61 -2.87
N LEU A 51 19.82 -0.93 -3.81
CA LEU A 51 20.85 -1.47 -4.71
C LEU A 51 20.34 -2.69 -5.51
N TRP A 52 19.09 -2.64 -5.96
CA TRP A 52 18.39 -3.74 -6.63
C TRP A 52 17.77 -3.34 -7.98
N ASP A 53 18.12 -2.17 -8.48
CA ASP A 53 17.56 -1.58 -9.70
C ASP A 53 17.97 -2.28 -10.99
N TYR A 54 18.94 -3.18 -10.93
CA TYR A 54 19.30 -4.05 -12.05
C TYR A 54 18.31 -5.20 -12.26
N GLU A 55 17.52 -5.57 -11.25
CA GLU A 55 16.50 -6.63 -11.34
C GLU A 55 15.06 -6.12 -11.33
N ILE A 56 14.75 -5.06 -10.58
CA ILE A 56 13.38 -4.58 -10.32
C ILE A 56 13.26 -3.06 -10.49
N GLY A 57 12.05 -2.54 -10.29
CA GLY A 57 11.73 -1.10 -10.26
C GLY A 57 11.37 -0.49 -11.61
N SER A 58 11.47 -1.26 -12.70
CA SER A 58 11.01 -0.87 -14.04
C SER A 58 10.67 -2.10 -14.86
N LEU A 59 9.77 -1.93 -15.84
CA LEU A 59 9.40 -2.97 -16.81
C LEU A 59 10.34 -2.90 -18.01
N GLU A 60 11.40 -3.70 -17.97
CA GLU A 60 12.43 -3.76 -18.99
C GLU A 60 12.81 -5.22 -19.29
N ALA A 61 13.18 -5.52 -20.53
CA ALA A 61 13.67 -6.84 -20.90
C ALA A 61 14.88 -7.23 -20.05
N GLY A 62 14.83 -8.41 -19.46
CA GLY A 62 15.90 -8.92 -18.58
C GLY A 62 15.70 -8.64 -17.09
N LYS A 63 14.74 -7.79 -16.72
CA LYS A 63 14.32 -7.61 -15.32
C LYS A 63 13.21 -8.57 -14.91
N LYS A 64 12.98 -8.68 -13.62
CA LYS A 64 11.87 -9.46 -13.06
C LYS A 64 10.53 -8.85 -13.45
N ALA A 65 9.56 -9.71 -13.68
CA ALA A 65 8.19 -9.30 -13.97
C ALA A 65 7.44 -8.96 -12.66
N ASP A 66 7.77 -7.79 -12.11
CA ASP A 66 7.15 -7.20 -10.92
C ASP A 66 6.26 -6.05 -11.37
N PHE A 67 4.95 -6.22 -11.32
CA PHE A 67 3.99 -5.20 -11.75
C PHE A 67 2.63 -5.37 -11.10
N ILE A 68 1.82 -4.31 -11.17
CA ILE A 68 0.44 -4.27 -10.70
C ILE A 68 -0.45 -3.96 -11.88
N LEU A 69 -1.56 -4.68 -12.00
CA LEU A 69 -2.65 -4.39 -12.94
C LEU A 69 -3.80 -3.75 -12.19
N PHE A 70 -4.32 -2.65 -12.73
CA PHE A 70 -5.51 -1.98 -12.24
C PHE A 70 -6.70 -2.27 -13.13
N ASP A 71 -7.87 -2.45 -12.53
CA ASP A 71 -9.14 -2.34 -13.23
C ASP A 71 -9.46 -0.85 -13.38
N LEU A 72 -9.66 -0.41 -14.63
CA LEU A 72 -9.89 0.99 -14.94
C LEU A 72 -11.39 1.33 -15.11
N ASP A 73 -12.28 0.33 -15.01
CA ASP A 73 -13.73 0.54 -15.13
C ASP A 73 -14.35 1.01 -13.81
N HIS A 74 -13.80 2.11 -13.27
CA HIS A 74 -14.24 2.72 -12.01
C HIS A 74 -14.24 4.24 -12.10
N VAL A 75 -15.07 4.88 -11.25
CA VAL A 75 -15.29 6.33 -11.26
C VAL A 75 -14.00 7.12 -11.01
N GLU A 76 -13.07 6.61 -10.20
CA GLU A 76 -11.80 7.26 -9.91
C GLU A 76 -10.88 7.39 -11.13
N TRP A 77 -11.12 6.57 -12.17
CA TRP A 77 -10.40 6.63 -13.43
C TRP A 77 -11.12 7.46 -14.51
N THR A 78 -12.33 7.98 -14.23
CA THR A 78 -13.17 8.65 -15.21
C THR A 78 -13.29 10.15 -14.92
N PRO A 79 -12.99 11.05 -15.89
CA PRO A 79 -12.47 10.78 -17.24
C PRO A 79 -10.98 10.41 -17.23
N PHE A 80 -10.58 9.49 -18.12
CA PHE A 80 -9.21 8.97 -18.21
C PHE A 80 -8.37 9.80 -19.18
N HIS A 81 -7.78 10.89 -18.69
CA HIS A 81 -6.94 11.80 -19.50
C HIS A 81 -5.45 11.60 -19.27
N ASP A 82 -5.04 11.51 -18.00
CA ASP A 82 -3.66 11.29 -17.59
C ASP A 82 -3.60 10.15 -16.58
N PRO A 83 -3.17 8.96 -17.00
CA PRO A 83 -3.10 7.79 -16.12
C PRO A 83 -2.16 7.98 -14.93
N LEU A 84 -1.14 8.80 -15.08
CA LEU A 84 -0.18 9.04 -14.01
C LEU A 84 -0.77 9.94 -12.93
N GLN A 85 -1.50 10.98 -13.31
CA GLN A 85 -2.23 11.84 -12.38
C GLN A 85 -3.32 11.03 -11.66
N ALA A 86 -4.11 10.27 -12.41
CA ALA A 86 -5.14 9.42 -11.84
C ALA A 86 -4.56 8.42 -10.84
N LEU A 87 -3.46 7.74 -11.18
CA LEU A 87 -2.79 6.78 -10.30
C LEU A 87 -2.36 7.40 -8.97
N VAL A 88 -1.81 8.61 -9.00
CA VAL A 88 -1.22 9.24 -7.80
C VAL A 88 -2.27 9.95 -6.95
N TYR A 89 -3.24 10.61 -7.57
CA TYR A 89 -4.17 11.49 -6.86
C TYR A 89 -5.57 10.91 -6.65
N SER A 90 -6.03 10.00 -7.50
CA SER A 90 -7.42 9.55 -7.49
C SER A 90 -7.59 8.05 -7.25
N ALA A 91 -6.67 7.23 -7.75
CA ALA A 91 -6.83 5.78 -7.73
C ALA A 91 -6.79 5.17 -6.33
N SER A 92 -7.61 4.15 -6.14
CA SER A 92 -7.64 3.35 -4.91
C SER A 92 -6.94 2.00 -5.10
N THR A 93 -6.32 1.49 -4.04
CA THR A 93 -5.81 0.11 -4.00
C THR A 93 -6.91 -0.94 -4.08
N ALA A 94 -8.18 -0.55 -3.85
CA ALA A 94 -9.33 -1.44 -4.01
C ALA A 94 -9.50 -1.94 -5.46
N TRP A 95 -8.98 -1.19 -6.44
CA TRP A 95 -9.09 -1.50 -7.86
C TRP A 95 -7.86 -2.19 -8.44
N ILE A 96 -6.99 -2.73 -7.58
CA ILE A 96 -5.92 -3.62 -8.02
C ILE A 96 -6.52 -4.95 -8.42
N ALA A 97 -6.46 -5.26 -9.71
CA ALA A 97 -6.93 -6.53 -10.26
C ALA A 97 -5.94 -7.65 -9.97
N GLN A 98 -4.64 -7.39 -10.17
CA GLN A 98 -3.59 -8.38 -9.93
C GLN A 98 -2.29 -7.73 -9.47
N THR A 99 -1.52 -8.46 -8.66
CA THR A 99 -0.14 -8.14 -8.33
C THR A 99 0.77 -9.31 -8.72
N TRP A 100 1.78 -9.02 -9.50
CA TRP A 100 2.77 -9.97 -9.98
C TRP A 100 4.13 -9.67 -9.36
N VAL A 101 4.84 -10.72 -8.91
CA VAL A 101 6.19 -10.65 -8.37
C VAL A 101 6.99 -11.81 -8.94
N ASP A 102 8.12 -11.51 -9.55
CA ASP A 102 9.00 -12.49 -10.19
C ASP A 102 8.24 -13.40 -11.19
N GLY A 103 7.32 -12.79 -11.95
CA GLY A 103 6.48 -13.49 -12.94
C GLY A 103 5.37 -14.37 -12.36
N LYS A 104 5.10 -14.29 -11.06
CA LYS A 104 4.06 -15.07 -10.38
C LYS A 104 2.96 -14.16 -9.87
N VAL A 105 1.70 -14.55 -10.06
CA VAL A 105 0.56 -13.86 -9.48
C VAL A 105 0.54 -14.13 -7.98
N LEU A 106 0.69 -13.09 -7.16
CA LEU A 106 0.57 -13.17 -5.72
C LEU A 106 -0.78 -12.69 -5.20
N TYR A 107 -1.47 -11.86 -5.95
CA TYR A 107 -2.78 -11.34 -5.61
C TYR A 107 -3.65 -11.31 -6.86
N SER A 108 -4.86 -11.85 -6.77
CA SER A 108 -5.96 -11.69 -7.72
C SER A 108 -7.30 -11.98 -7.05
N ASP A 109 -8.38 -11.53 -7.64
CA ASP A 109 -9.76 -11.78 -7.18
C ASP A 109 -9.97 -11.42 -5.69
N GLY A 110 -9.35 -10.34 -5.22
CA GLY A 110 -9.46 -9.88 -3.84
C GLY A 110 -8.70 -10.73 -2.80
N ARG A 111 -7.79 -11.62 -3.22
CA ARG A 111 -7.11 -12.58 -2.33
C ARG A 111 -5.60 -12.64 -2.56
N VAL A 112 -4.87 -12.79 -1.48
CA VAL A 112 -3.44 -13.11 -1.54
C VAL A 112 -3.27 -14.63 -1.68
N HIS A 113 -2.58 -15.07 -2.74
CA HIS A 113 -2.35 -16.47 -3.00
C HIS A 113 -1.38 -17.09 -1.98
N GLY A 114 -1.69 -18.33 -1.56
CA GLY A 114 -0.84 -19.07 -0.61
C GLY A 114 -0.96 -18.61 0.85
N VAL A 115 -1.88 -17.70 1.17
CA VAL A 115 -2.10 -17.21 2.53
C VAL A 115 -3.53 -17.47 2.97
N ASP A 116 -3.69 -18.14 4.11
CA ASP A 116 -4.98 -18.17 4.83
C ASP A 116 -5.12 -16.86 5.64
N GLU A 117 -5.70 -15.85 5.02
CA GLU A 117 -5.87 -14.54 5.64
C GLU A 117 -6.75 -14.59 6.90
N LYS A 118 -7.72 -15.49 6.97
CA LYS A 118 -8.59 -15.64 8.15
C LYS A 118 -7.78 -16.14 9.34
N ALA A 119 -7.01 -17.21 9.15
CA ALA A 119 -6.13 -17.76 10.18
C ALA A 119 -5.05 -16.74 10.59
N LEU A 120 -4.47 -16.02 9.62
CA LEU A 120 -3.47 -14.97 9.87
C LEU A 120 -4.04 -13.85 10.75
N ARG A 121 -5.23 -13.34 10.42
CA ARG A 121 -5.91 -12.30 11.22
C ARG A 121 -6.23 -12.77 12.63
N ALA A 122 -6.72 -14.02 12.78
CA ALA A 122 -7.00 -14.60 14.10
C ALA A 122 -5.73 -14.70 14.95
N LYS A 123 -4.63 -15.20 14.37
CA LYS A 123 -3.33 -15.30 15.04
C LYS A 123 -2.78 -13.91 15.43
N ALA A 124 -2.89 -12.92 14.54
CA ALA A 124 -2.45 -11.56 14.82
C ALA A 124 -3.19 -10.94 16.01
N ARG A 125 -4.51 -11.12 16.11
CA ARG A 125 -5.31 -10.65 17.26
C ARG A 125 -4.85 -11.27 18.58
N LEU A 126 -4.63 -12.58 18.61
CA LEU A 126 -4.13 -13.28 19.81
C LEU A 126 -2.75 -12.76 20.24
N LEU A 127 -1.84 -12.58 19.28
CA LEU A 127 -0.50 -12.08 19.57
C LEU A 127 -0.51 -10.62 20.04
N ALA A 128 -1.40 -9.79 19.47
CA ALA A 128 -1.55 -8.40 19.90
C ALA A 128 -2.07 -8.33 21.34
N ALA A 129 -3.10 -9.10 21.70
CA ALA A 129 -3.62 -9.16 23.06
C ALA A 129 -2.54 -9.60 24.07
N ALA A 130 -1.81 -10.67 23.76
CA ALA A 130 -0.70 -11.14 24.60
C ALA A 130 0.46 -10.13 24.70
N ALA A 131 0.70 -9.32 23.69
CA ALA A 131 1.72 -8.27 23.73
C ALA A 131 1.31 -7.11 24.65
N VAL A 132 0.05 -6.68 24.58
CA VAL A 132 -0.53 -5.64 25.46
C VAL A 132 -0.46 -6.09 26.93
N GLU A 133 -0.85 -7.32 27.22
CA GLU A 133 -0.80 -7.90 28.56
C GLU A 133 0.64 -7.92 29.09
N ARG A 134 1.60 -8.43 28.29
CA ARG A 134 3.03 -8.46 28.70
C ARG A 134 3.63 -7.09 28.92
N ALA A 135 3.16 -6.08 28.19
CA ALA A 135 3.63 -4.70 28.33
C ALA A 135 3.00 -3.98 29.54
N GLY A 136 2.04 -4.60 30.24
CA GLY A 136 1.31 -3.98 31.34
C GLY A 136 0.48 -2.77 30.91
N LEU A 137 0.14 -2.68 29.63
CA LEU A 137 -0.68 -1.62 29.07
C LEU A 137 -2.15 -1.98 29.32
N HIS A 138 -2.60 -1.80 30.57
CA HIS A 138 -4.01 -1.94 30.89
C HIS A 138 -4.76 -0.66 30.51
N ASP A 139 -5.86 -0.86 29.87
CA ASP A 139 -6.68 0.09 29.14
C ASP A 139 -7.27 1.19 30.06
N GLU A 140 -6.65 2.34 30.08
CA GLU A 140 -7.38 3.57 30.40
C GLU A 140 -7.80 4.25 29.09
N GLY A 141 -8.77 3.66 28.35
CA GLY A 141 -9.47 4.33 27.27
C GLY A 141 -9.23 3.83 25.84
N VAL A 142 -8.55 2.69 25.62
CA VAL A 142 -8.58 1.99 24.34
C VAL A 142 -9.68 0.94 24.39
N ALA A 143 -10.70 1.05 23.52
CA ALA A 143 -11.75 0.05 23.42
C ALA A 143 -11.11 -1.34 23.25
N THR A 144 -11.39 -2.24 24.19
CA THR A 144 -10.89 -3.61 24.11
C THR A 144 -11.36 -4.21 22.78
N THR A 145 -10.49 -4.90 22.09
CA THR A 145 -10.71 -5.49 20.77
C THR A 145 -11.97 -6.37 20.70
N THR A 146 -12.49 -6.78 21.86
CA THR A 146 -13.69 -7.61 22.01
C THR A 146 -14.98 -6.86 21.68
N THR A 147 -15.06 -5.55 21.93
CA THR A 147 -16.27 -4.76 21.70
C THR A 147 -16.43 -4.23 20.28
N LEU A 148 -15.34 -4.21 19.48
CA LEU A 148 -15.39 -3.72 18.10
C LEU A 148 -15.72 -4.80 17.07
N TYR A 149 -15.78 -6.07 17.46
CA TYR A 149 -16.00 -7.22 16.59
C TYR A 149 -17.06 -8.19 17.10
N ASP A 150 -17.96 -7.73 17.95
CA ASP A 150 -19.18 -8.45 18.26
C ASP A 150 -20.11 -8.27 17.03
N ASP A 151 -19.85 -9.12 16.03
CA ASP A 151 -20.73 -9.28 14.88
C ASP A 151 -22.02 -9.87 15.42
N GLY A 152 -22.95 -8.99 15.77
CA GLY A 152 -24.33 -9.40 16.07
C GLY A 152 -24.79 -10.36 14.99
N ASN A 153 -25.15 -11.51 15.43
CA ASN A 153 -25.75 -12.63 14.77
C ASN A 153 -26.86 -12.23 13.81
#